data_2e185b597e3bcbed049ce42a5a6120f8
#
_entry.id   2e185b597e3bcbed049ce42a5a6120f8
#
_cell.length_a   1.000
_cell.length_b   1.000
_cell.length_c   1.000
_cell.angle_alpha   90.00
_cell.angle_beta   90.00
_cell.angle_gamma   90.00
#
_symmetry.space_group_name_H-M   'P 1'
#
loop_
_entity.id
_entity.type
_entity.pdbx_description
1 polymer ?
#
loop_
_entity_poly.entity_id
_entity_poly.type
_entity_poly.pdbx_seq_one_letter_code
_entity_poly.pdbx_strand_id
1 'polypeptide(L)'
;MKKLITIFCLSTIFFACKEQVNNSEEHQHQEVNEAEENRTVKKPLSPHTSTMAMIGDTHIHIDYSSPGVRGRIIFGGLLAYDQVWQAGAHMATWIETNRDLKIESKTLPAGKYGFFTIPSKDEWTIIINKNWDQHGKDEYDEKDDVIRFKVKPVLLNESVEHLEYKVSKTDNQNGSISLTWEKVKIEFQFEIKR
;
A
#
# COMPACT_ATOMS: atom_id res chain seq x y z
N MET A 1 67.08 -23.00 17.53
CA MET A 1 68.29 -22.92 16.68
C MET A 1 67.96 -22.10 15.46
N LYS A 2 68.79 -21.04 15.28
CA LYS A 2 69.04 -20.25 14.03
C LYS A 2 67.83 -19.46 13.44
N LYS A 3 67.67 -18.11 13.65
CA LYS A 3 68.42 -16.92 13.15
C LYS A 3 68.43 -16.83 11.64
N LEU A 4 67.82 -15.74 11.08
CA LEU A 4 68.41 -14.63 10.27
C LEU A 4 67.26 -13.74 9.83
N ILE A 5 67.07 -12.50 10.15
CA ILE A 5 67.66 -11.17 9.96
C ILE A 5 68.12 -10.89 8.50
N THR A 6 67.52 -9.92 7.87
CA THR A 6 68.06 -8.88 6.97
C THR A 6 66.90 -7.97 6.53
N ILE A 7 66.69 -6.77 7.03
CA ILE A 7 67.34 -5.44 6.91
C ILE A 7 67.24 -4.83 5.50
N PHE A 8 66.58 -3.66 5.45
CA PHE A 8 66.92 -2.41 4.79
C PHE A 8 66.57 -2.24 3.29
N CYS A 9 65.67 -1.33 2.94
CA CYS A 9 66.13 -0.02 2.44
C CYS A 9 65.04 1.02 2.35
N LEU A 10 65.34 2.12 2.97
CA LEU A 10 64.67 3.42 3.03
C LEU A 10 65.01 4.20 1.76
N SER A 11 64.06 4.84 1.09
CA SER A 11 64.35 6.03 0.29
C SER A 11 63.15 6.96 0.19
N THR A 12 63.26 8.02 0.93
CA THR A 12 62.51 9.27 0.85
C THR A 12 62.94 10.05 -0.39
N ILE A 13 61.97 10.57 -1.16
CA ILE A 13 62.23 11.71 -2.03
C ILE A 13 61.10 12.72 -1.86
N PHE A 14 61.46 13.86 -1.29
CA PHE A 14 60.73 15.13 -1.32
C PHE A 14 60.93 15.83 -2.65
N PHE A 15 59.90 16.44 -3.19
CA PHE A 15 59.98 17.67 -3.99
C PHE A 15 58.55 18.23 -4.10
N ALA A 16 58.21 19.26 -3.40
CA ALA A 16 58.36 20.69 -3.61
C ALA A 16 57.28 21.28 -4.55
N CYS A 17 56.51 22.16 -3.94
CA CYS A 17 55.56 23.10 -4.51
C CYS A 17 56.13 23.91 -5.66
N LYS A 18 55.23 24.27 -6.61
CA LYS A 18 55.32 25.58 -7.28
C LYS A 18 53.93 26.06 -7.71
N GLU A 19 53.47 27.14 -7.13
CA GLU A 19 52.41 28.03 -7.64
C GLU A 19 52.90 28.75 -8.92
N GLN A 20 51.96 28.94 -9.86
CA GLN A 20 51.80 30.16 -10.68
C GLN A 20 50.57 30.02 -11.57
N VAL A 21 49.50 30.81 -11.30
CA VAL A 21 49.08 32.08 -11.91
C VAL A 21 48.61 31.98 -13.37
N ASN A 22 47.31 32.23 -13.49
CA ASN A 22 46.52 32.83 -14.59
C ASN A 22 47.00 32.67 -16.06
N ASN A 23 46.10 32.12 -16.86
CA ASN A 23 45.52 32.92 -17.96
C ASN A 23 44.18 32.39 -18.43
N SER A 24 43.26 33.31 -18.59
CA SER A 24 41.99 33.20 -19.27
C SER A 24 42.17 32.72 -20.71
N GLU A 25 41.22 31.87 -21.13
CA GLU A 25 40.46 31.99 -22.37
C GLU A 25 39.99 30.63 -22.91
N GLU A 26 38.80 30.69 -23.35
CA GLU A 26 38.04 29.86 -24.28
C GLU A 26 37.08 28.82 -23.67
N HIS A 27 35.87 29.31 -23.51
CA HIS A 27 34.66 28.51 -23.47
C HIS A 27 34.47 27.77 -24.81
N GLN A 28 34.86 26.52 -24.86
CA GLN A 28 34.25 25.57 -25.81
C GLN A 28 33.02 24.97 -25.15
N HIS A 29 31.85 25.45 -25.56
CA HIS A 29 30.58 24.75 -25.37
C HIS A 29 30.67 23.40 -26.04
N GLN A 30 30.96 22.36 -25.27
CA GLN A 30 30.58 21.00 -25.67
C GLN A 30 29.06 20.94 -25.51
N GLU A 31 28.34 20.91 -26.63
CA GLU A 31 26.97 20.46 -26.70
C GLU A 31 26.92 19.04 -26.14
N VAL A 32 26.49 18.94 -24.90
CA VAL A 32 26.04 17.67 -24.34
C VAL A 32 24.76 17.35 -25.08
N ASN A 33 24.84 16.45 -26.04
CA ASN A 33 23.68 15.80 -26.62
C ASN A 33 22.93 15.14 -25.45
N GLU A 34 21.92 15.82 -24.94
CA GLU A 34 20.87 15.22 -24.15
C GLU A 34 20.12 14.25 -25.05
N ALA A 35 20.64 13.03 -25.16
CA ALA A 35 19.82 11.90 -25.50
C ALA A 35 18.83 11.76 -24.34
N GLU A 36 17.66 12.38 -24.47
CA GLU A 36 16.48 12.07 -23.64
C GLU A 36 16.24 10.56 -23.77
N GLU A 37 16.79 9.82 -22.84
CA GLU A 37 16.47 8.43 -22.61
C GLU A 37 14.99 8.44 -22.17
N ASN A 38 14.12 8.27 -23.14
CA ASN A 38 12.69 8.11 -22.96
C ASN A 38 12.45 6.79 -22.19
N ARG A 39 12.79 6.82 -20.90
CA ARG A 39 12.40 5.78 -19.94
C ARG A 39 10.91 5.87 -19.78
N THR A 40 10.18 5.11 -20.57
CA THR A 40 8.78 4.84 -20.29
C THR A 40 8.69 4.20 -18.91
N VAL A 41 8.44 5.01 -17.89
CA VAL A 41 8.18 4.54 -16.52
C VAL A 41 6.94 3.65 -16.60
N LYS A 42 7.15 2.34 -16.58
CA LYS A 42 6.05 1.38 -16.57
C LYS A 42 5.21 1.64 -15.33
N LYS A 43 3.99 2.10 -15.55
CA LYS A 43 3.02 2.31 -14.47
C LYS A 43 2.87 1.02 -13.67
N PRO A 44 2.95 1.04 -12.33
CA PRO A 44 2.81 -0.17 -11.53
C PRO A 44 1.46 -0.85 -11.79
N LEU A 45 1.45 -2.17 -11.83
CA LEU A 45 0.26 -2.98 -12.13
C LEU A 45 -0.77 -2.96 -11.01
N SER A 46 -0.35 -2.61 -9.81
CA SER A 46 -1.17 -2.45 -8.61
C SER A 46 -0.68 -1.21 -7.88
N PRO A 47 -1.03 0.00 -8.35
CA PRO A 47 -0.57 1.23 -7.73
C PRO A 47 -1.07 1.34 -6.29
N HIS A 48 -0.19 1.82 -5.41
CA HIS A 48 -0.55 2.20 -4.05
C HIS A 48 -1.45 3.45 -4.08
N THR A 49 -2.49 3.47 -3.28
CA THR A 49 -3.47 4.56 -3.22
C THR A 49 -4.21 4.55 -1.88
N SER A 50 -5.00 5.57 -1.64
CA SER A 50 -5.86 5.64 -0.45
C SER A 50 -7.16 6.37 -0.75
N THR A 51 -8.13 6.20 0.15
CA THR A 51 -9.35 6.99 0.22
C THR A 51 -9.59 7.44 1.65
N MET A 52 -10.16 8.64 1.82
CA MET A 52 -10.48 9.17 3.13
C MET A 52 -11.76 9.99 3.11
N ALA A 53 -12.41 10.11 4.27
CA ALA A 53 -13.53 11.00 4.47
C ALA A 53 -13.54 11.59 5.88
N MET A 54 -14.07 12.82 5.97
CA MET A 54 -14.43 13.46 7.25
C MET A 54 -15.94 13.38 7.44
N ILE A 55 -16.39 12.75 8.52
CA ILE A 55 -17.78 12.64 8.90
C ILE A 55 -17.93 13.27 10.29
N GLY A 56 -18.46 14.50 10.32
CA GLY A 56 -18.32 15.34 11.50
C GLY A 56 -16.85 15.65 11.77
N ASP A 57 -16.36 15.33 12.96
CA ASP A 57 -14.96 15.41 13.40
C ASP A 57 -14.20 14.09 13.28
N THR A 58 -14.81 13.08 12.67
CA THR A 58 -14.25 11.74 12.52
C THR A 58 -13.54 11.61 11.18
N HIS A 59 -12.25 11.32 11.25
CA HIS A 59 -11.43 10.97 10.10
C HIS A 59 -11.43 9.44 9.91
N ILE A 60 -11.76 8.99 8.72
CA ILE A 60 -11.67 7.59 8.31
C ILE A 60 -10.77 7.53 7.08
N HIS A 61 -9.75 6.69 7.15
CA HIS A 61 -8.75 6.51 6.10
C HIS A 61 -8.59 5.04 5.76
N ILE A 62 -8.59 4.70 4.48
CA ILE A 62 -8.30 3.36 3.97
C ILE A 62 -7.15 3.48 3.00
N ASP A 63 -6.11 2.70 3.23
CA ASP A 63 -4.90 2.64 2.43
C ASP A 63 -4.74 1.25 1.84
N TYR A 64 -4.45 1.16 0.54
CA TYR A 64 -4.44 -0.08 -0.19
C TYR A 64 -3.63 -0.01 -1.48
N SER A 65 -3.28 -1.17 -2.03
CA SER A 65 -2.81 -1.27 -3.41
C SER A 65 -3.96 -1.71 -4.30
N SER A 66 -4.13 -1.03 -5.44
CA SER A 66 -5.26 -1.16 -6.36
C SER A 66 -4.91 -2.03 -7.58
N PRO A 67 -5.10 -3.37 -7.52
CA PRO A 67 -4.83 -4.26 -8.65
C PRO A 67 -5.86 -4.07 -9.77
N GLY A 68 -5.41 -4.27 -11.02
CA GLY A 68 -6.27 -4.28 -12.19
C GLY A 68 -6.83 -5.66 -12.52
N VAL A 69 -8.01 -5.74 -13.13
CA VAL A 69 -8.62 -6.97 -13.65
C VAL A 69 -7.77 -7.56 -14.78
N ARG A 70 -7.38 -6.74 -15.73
CA ARG A 70 -6.52 -7.12 -16.87
C ARG A 70 -7.01 -8.37 -17.61
N GLY A 71 -8.33 -8.42 -17.87
CA GLY A 71 -8.97 -9.51 -18.59
C GLY A 71 -9.04 -10.86 -17.84
N ARG A 72 -8.73 -10.89 -16.53
CA ARG A 72 -8.77 -12.11 -15.71
C ARG A 72 -10.13 -12.25 -15.03
N ILE A 73 -10.49 -13.48 -14.70
CA ILE A 73 -11.55 -13.76 -13.73
C ILE A 73 -10.93 -13.54 -12.35
N ILE A 74 -11.51 -12.66 -11.56
CA ILE A 74 -10.98 -12.31 -10.26
C ILE A 74 -11.52 -13.27 -9.20
N PHE A 75 -12.80 -13.21 -8.89
CA PHE A 75 -13.39 -14.03 -7.82
C PHE A 75 -13.73 -15.42 -8.32
N GLY A 76 -13.14 -16.44 -7.70
CA GLY A 76 -13.18 -17.82 -8.16
C GLY A 76 -12.12 -18.17 -9.22
N GLY A 77 -11.31 -17.17 -9.65
CA GLY A 77 -10.17 -17.34 -10.55
C GLY A 77 -8.87 -16.95 -9.86
N LEU A 78 -8.48 -15.67 -9.93
CA LEU A 78 -7.29 -15.17 -9.26
C LEU A 78 -7.38 -15.30 -7.73
N LEU A 79 -8.54 -15.01 -7.18
CA LEU A 79 -8.86 -15.16 -5.76
C LEU A 79 -9.79 -16.35 -5.58
N ALA A 80 -9.32 -17.36 -4.86
CA ALA A 80 -10.14 -18.51 -4.50
C ALA A 80 -11.28 -18.04 -3.56
N TYR A 81 -12.46 -18.60 -3.76
CA TYR A 81 -13.56 -18.43 -2.80
C TYR A 81 -13.21 -19.10 -1.46
N ASP A 82 -13.84 -18.61 -0.41
CA ASP A 82 -13.75 -19.12 0.96
C ASP A 82 -12.32 -19.10 1.54
N GLN A 83 -11.46 -18.24 1.01
CA GLN A 83 -10.11 -18.00 1.50
C GLN A 83 -9.94 -16.54 1.95
N VAL A 84 -9.17 -16.34 3.01
CA VAL A 84 -8.79 -15.00 3.47
C VAL A 84 -7.99 -14.30 2.37
N TRP A 85 -8.35 -13.06 2.11
CA TRP A 85 -7.67 -12.15 1.18
C TRP A 85 -7.42 -10.81 1.88
N GLN A 86 -6.21 -10.27 1.72
CA GLN A 86 -5.79 -8.96 2.27
C GLN A 86 -6.52 -7.76 1.64
N ALA A 87 -7.56 -8.04 0.87
CA ALA A 87 -8.46 -7.06 0.25
C ALA A 87 -7.75 -5.96 -0.56
N GLY A 88 -6.62 -6.31 -1.17
CA GLY A 88 -5.74 -5.47 -1.97
C GLY A 88 -4.66 -6.28 -2.66
N ALA A 89 -3.51 -5.67 -2.91
CA ALA A 89 -2.29 -6.28 -3.40
C ALA A 89 -1.08 -5.80 -2.58
N HIS A 90 0.02 -6.56 -2.58
CA HIS A 90 1.24 -6.28 -1.82
C HIS A 90 0.99 -6.27 -0.30
N MET A 91 1.12 -5.11 0.36
CA MET A 91 0.81 -4.99 1.79
C MET A 91 -0.67 -5.20 2.07
N ALA A 92 -1.01 -5.61 3.28
CA ALA A 92 -2.41 -5.69 3.71
C ALA A 92 -3.08 -4.32 3.59
N THR A 93 -4.31 -4.30 3.11
CA THR A 93 -5.16 -3.11 3.19
C THR A 93 -5.42 -2.80 4.65
N TRP A 94 -5.39 -1.51 5.02
CA TRP A 94 -5.72 -1.12 6.38
C TRP A 94 -6.72 0.04 6.42
N ILE A 95 -7.46 0.08 7.53
CA ILE A 95 -8.39 1.15 7.87
C ILE A 95 -7.94 1.82 9.17
N GLU A 96 -8.02 3.15 9.22
CA GLU A 96 -7.75 3.94 10.40
C GLU A 96 -8.93 4.88 10.71
N THR A 97 -9.26 4.99 11.99
CA THR A 97 -10.28 5.91 12.48
C THR A 97 -9.85 6.55 13.78
N ASN A 98 -10.12 7.86 13.96
CA ASN A 98 -9.83 8.59 15.19
C ASN A 98 -10.98 8.57 16.22
N ARG A 99 -12.08 7.87 15.92
CA ARG A 99 -13.25 7.67 16.80
C ARG A 99 -13.70 6.24 16.74
N ASP A 100 -14.39 5.81 17.79
CA ASP A 100 -15.05 4.50 17.80
C ASP A 100 -16.15 4.44 16.76
N LEU A 101 -16.19 3.35 16.01
CA LEU A 101 -17.24 3.07 15.04
C LEU A 101 -18.11 1.91 15.54
N LYS A 102 -19.39 2.03 15.39
CA LYS A 102 -20.32 0.89 15.52
C LYS A 102 -20.56 0.33 14.12
N ILE A 103 -20.18 -0.92 13.92
CA ILE A 103 -20.37 -1.68 12.67
C ILE A 103 -21.23 -2.88 13.04
N GLU A 104 -22.41 -3.01 12.43
CA GLU A 104 -23.41 -3.97 12.86
C GLU A 104 -23.72 -3.80 14.37
N SER A 105 -23.57 -4.86 15.16
CA SER A 105 -23.76 -4.84 16.61
C SER A 105 -22.46 -4.64 17.41
N LYS A 106 -21.31 -4.48 16.74
CA LYS A 106 -19.98 -4.46 17.36
C LYS A 106 -19.37 -3.06 17.33
N THR A 107 -18.53 -2.77 18.32
CA THR A 107 -17.75 -1.53 18.37
C THR A 107 -16.35 -1.81 17.88
N LEU A 108 -15.90 -1.04 16.89
CA LEU A 108 -14.50 -0.90 16.48
C LEU A 108 -13.93 0.31 17.23
N PRO A 109 -13.00 0.14 18.18
CA PRO A 109 -12.34 1.27 18.84
C PRO A 109 -11.59 2.15 17.84
N ALA A 110 -11.36 3.41 18.20
CA ALA A 110 -10.42 4.27 17.46
C ALA A 110 -9.06 3.57 17.33
N GLY A 111 -8.46 3.63 16.15
CA GLY A 111 -7.20 2.95 15.88
C GLY A 111 -6.97 2.60 14.43
N LYS A 112 -5.91 1.86 14.16
CA LYS A 112 -5.51 1.35 12.85
C LYS A 112 -5.56 -0.17 12.82
N TYR A 113 -6.14 -0.72 11.76
CA TYR A 113 -6.47 -2.13 11.66
C TYR A 113 -6.27 -2.65 10.24
N GLY A 114 -5.81 -3.89 10.11
CA GLY A 114 -5.85 -4.62 8.85
C GLY A 114 -7.30 -4.89 8.41
N PHE A 115 -7.55 -4.71 7.14
CA PHE A 115 -8.83 -5.00 6.49
C PHE A 115 -8.68 -6.22 5.61
N PHE A 116 -9.34 -7.31 5.98
CA PHE A 116 -9.33 -8.55 5.22
C PHE A 116 -10.76 -8.94 4.84
N THR A 117 -10.86 -9.77 3.82
CA THR A 117 -12.15 -10.35 3.42
C THR A 117 -12.00 -11.83 3.11
N ILE A 118 -13.12 -12.56 3.21
CA ILE A 118 -13.26 -13.89 2.65
C ILE A 118 -14.34 -13.80 1.57
N PRO A 119 -13.96 -13.69 0.30
CA PRO A 119 -14.91 -13.69 -0.80
C PRO A 119 -15.65 -15.03 -0.89
N SER A 120 -16.95 -14.98 -1.12
CA SER A 120 -17.77 -16.16 -1.41
C SER A 120 -18.83 -15.78 -2.45
N LYS A 121 -19.50 -16.77 -3.04
CA LYS A 121 -20.52 -16.51 -4.07
C LYS A 121 -21.73 -15.77 -3.53
N ASP A 122 -22.15 -16.12 -2.33
CA ASP A 122 -23.42 -15.66 -1.78
C ASP A 122 -23.25 -14.59 -0.70
N GLU A 123 -22.19 -14.69 0.10
CA GLU A 123 -22.01 -13.81 1.25
C GLU A 123 -20.53 -13.72 1.66
N TRP A 124 -19.96 -12.52 1.60
CA TRP A 124 -18.57 -12.27 1.99
C TRP A 124 -18.46 -12.09 3.51
N THR A 125 -17.32 -12.53 4.06
CA THR A 125 -16.94 -12.14 5.42
C THR A 125 -16.01 -10.95 5.36
N ILE A 126 -16.33 -9.90 6.11
CA ILE A 126 -15.45 -8.76 6.37
C ILE A 126 -14.75 -9.00 7.69
N ILE A 127 -13.46 -8.70 7.74
CA ILE A 127 -12.60 -8.91 8.90
C ILE A 127 -11.81 -7.63 9.16
N ILE A 128 -11.89 -7.13 10.39
CA ILE A 128 -11.04 -6.07 10.91
C ILE A 128 -10.10 -6.71 11.93
N ASN A 129 -8.80 -6.68 11.67
CA ASN A 129 -7.78 -7.41 12.42
C ASN A 129 -6.75 -6.45 13.01
N LYS A 130 -6.19 -6.77 14.17
CA LYS A 130 -5.18 -5.93 14.84
C LYS A 130 -3.87 -5.86 14.07
N ASN A 131 -3.48 -6.93 13.37
CA ASN A 131 -2.23 -6.99 12.62
C ASN A 131 -2.40 -6.38 11.23
N TRP A 132 -2.19 -5.07 11.13
CA TRP A 132 -2.32 -4.30 9.89
C TRP A 132 -0.99 -4.18 9.12
N ASP A 133 0.17 -4.27 9.81
CA ASP A 133 1.49 -4.04 9.23
C ASP A 133 2.11 -5.37 8.80
N GLN A 134 1.59 -5.93 7.71
CA GLN A 134 2.06 -7.19 7.18
C GLN A 134 2.02 -7.24 5.65
N HIS A 135 2.85 -8.08 5.06
CA HIS A 135 2.80 -8.36 3.63
C HIS A 135 1.67 -9.35 3.32
N GLY A 136 0.72 -8.90 2.49
CA GLY A 136 -0.40 -9.74 2.11
C GLY A 136 -1.22 -10.21 3.32
N LYS A 137 -1.30 -11.50 3.51
CA LYS A 137 -1.94 -12.17 4.65
C LYS A 137 -0.99 -13.14 5.36
N ASP A 138 0.31 -12.95 5.19
CA ASP A 138 1.33 -13.92 5.60
C ASP A 138 1.35 -14.13 7.12
N GLU A 139 1.01 -13.09 7.88
CA GLU A 139 0.94 -13.10 9.35
C GLU A 139 -0.50 -12.96 9.88
N TYR A 140 -1.49 -13.27 9.05
CA TYR A 140 -2.88 -13.23 9.49
C TYR A 140 -3.18 -14.33 10.51
N ASP A 141 -3.66 -13.94 11.71
CA ASP A 141 -4.20 -14.85 12.72
C ASP A 141 -5.64 -14.42 13.08
N GLU A 142 -6.58 -15.35 13.01
CA GLU A 142 -7.99 -15.13 13.36
C GLU A 142 -8.18 -14.71 14.83
N LYS A 143 -7.24 -15.03 15.72
CA LYS A 143 -7.26 -14.61 17.13
C LYS A 143 -7.15 -13.10 17.30
N ASP A 144 -6.57 -12.42 16.31
CA ASP A 144 -6.43 -10.97 16.28
C ASP A 144 -7.61 -10.24 15.63
N ASP A 145 -8.66 -10.97 15.24
CA ASP A 145 -9.88 -10.37 14.69
C ASP A 145 -10.63 -9.58 15.77
N VAL A 146 -10.76 -8.27 15.53
CA VAL A 146 -11.56 -7.37 16.38
C VAL A 146 -13.03 -7.45 16.03
N ILE A 147 -13.32 -7.42 14.72
CA ILE A 147 -14.67 -7.51 14.18
C ILE A 147 -14.68 -8.48 13.00
N ARG A 148 -15.72 -9.29 12.96
CA ARG A 148 -16.01 -10.20 11.86
C ARG A 148 -17.51 -10.20 11.62
N PHE A 149 -17.94 -9.93 10.39
CA PHE A 149 -19.35 -9.87 10.01
C PHE A 149 -19.55 -10.23 8.55
N LYS A 150 -20.81 -10.42 8.15
CA LYS A 150 -21.18 -10.86 6.81
C LYS A 150 -21.80 -9.73 6.00
N VAL A 151 -21.50 -9.69 4.71
CA VAL A 151 -22.12 -8.79 3.74
C VAL A 151 -22.47 -9.53 2.46
N LYS A 152 -23.59 -9.17 1.84
CA LYS A 152 -23.94 -9.74 0.53
C LYS A 152 -23.30 -8.96 -0.58
N PRO A 153 -22.60 -9.63 -1.51
CA PRO A 153 -22.07 -8.96 -2.69
C PRO A 153 -23.19 -8.54 -3.63
N VAL A 154 -23.02 -7.41 -4.30
CA VAL A 154 -23.88 -6.92 -5.37
C VAL A 154 -23.14 -7.11 -6.68
N LEU A 155 -23.78 -7.75 -7.65
CA LEU A 155 -23.23 -7.88 -9.00
C LEU A 155 -23.52 -6.62 -9.80
N LEU A 156 -22.49 -6.08 -10.44
CA LEU A 156 -22.55 -4.90 -11.29
C LEU A 156 -22.75 -5.30 -12.76
N ASN A 157 -23.41 -4.44 -13.52
CA ASN A 157 -23.56 -4.62 -14.97
C ASN A 157 -22.23 -4.39 -15.70
N GLU A 158 -21.43 -3.44 -15.22
CA GLU A 158 -20.15 -3.06 -15.81
C GLU A 158 -18.98 -3.48 -14.92
N SER A 159 -17.86 -3.81 -15.55
CA SER A 159 -16.64 -4.18 -14.83
C SER A 159 -15.87 -2.94 -14.43
N VAL A 160 -15.47 -2.89 -13.15
CA VAL A 160 -14.53 -1.89 -12.61
C VAL A 160 -13.13 -2.46 -12.73
N GLU A 161 -12.30 -1.86 -13.57
CA GLU A 161 -10.97 -2.37 -13.91
C GLU A 161 -10.03 -2.44 -12.72
N HIS A 162 -10.01 -1.41 -11.87
CA HIS A 162 -9.13 -1.34 -10.71
C HIS A 162 -9.93 -1.50 -9.41
N LEU A 163 -9.35 -2.21 -8.44
CA LEU A 163 -9.91 -2.27 -7.09
C LEU A 163 -10.08 -0.86 -6.53
N GLU A 164 -11.28 -0.54 -6.07
CA GLU A 164 -11.61 0.76 -5.51
C GLU A 164 -12.27 0.63 -4.13
N TYR A 165 -11.81 1.44 -3.19
CA TYR A 165 -12.50 1.69 -1.94
C TYR A 165 -13.15 3.07 -1.96
N LYS A 166 -14.29 3.18 -1.30
CA LYS A 166 -14.95 4.45 -1.08
C LYS A 166 -15.47 4.54 0.35
N VAL A 167 -15.18 5.64 1.03
CA VAL A 167 -15.83 6.04 2.28
C VAL A 167 -16.84 7.13 1.94
N SER A 168 -18.11 6.88 2.24
CA SER A 168 -19.22 7.78 1.92
C SER A 168 -19.91 8.24 3.18
N LYS A 169 -20.12 9.54 3.30
CA LYS A 169 -20.92 10.14 4.35
C LYS A 169 -22.41 9.96 4.01
N THR A 170 -23.19 9.45 4.95
CA THR A 170 -24.66 9.40 4.85
C THR A 170 -25.28 10.59 5.58
N ASP A 171 -24.78 10.86 6.78
CA ASP A 171 -25.13 12.05 7.57
C ASP A 171 -23.95 12.45 8.50
N ASN A 172 -24.19 13.23 9.56
CA ASN A 172 -23.12 13.68 10.45
C ASN A 172 -22.58 12.63 11.43
N GLN A 173 -23.19 11.46 11.48
CA GLN A 173 -22.81 10.36 12.38
C GLN A 173 -22.71 9.01 11.66
N ASN A 174 -23.25 8.91 10.45
CA ASN A 174 -23.32 7.67 9.71
C ASN A 174 -22.60 7.76 8.39
N GLY A 175 -22.03 6.66 7.99
CA GLY A 175 -21.38 6.52 6.71
C GLY A 175 -21.36 5.06 6.22
N SER A 176 -20.81 4.87 5.05
CA SER A 176 -20.59 3.54 4.48
C SER A 176 -19.17 3.40 3.95
N ILE A 177 -18.70 2.17 3.96
CA ILE A 177 -17.49 1.75 3.30
C ILE A 177 -17.85 0.74 2.22
N SER A 178 -17.40 0.98 1.00
CA SER A 178 -17.54 0.04 -0.09
C SER A 178 -16.21 -0.34 -0.72
N LEU A 179 -16.13 -1.59 -1.19
CA LEU A 179 -15.07 -2.13 -2.02
C LEU A 179 -15.71 -2.57 -3.33
N THR A 180 -15.11 -2.17 -4.46
CA THR A 180 -15.60 -2.52 -5.80
C THR A 180 -14.45 -3.01 -6.65
N TRP A 181 -14.60 -4.17 -7.29
CA TRP A 181 -13.62 -4.69 -8.24
C TRP A 181 -14.26 -5.69 -9.18
N GLU A 182 -13.84 -5.69 -10.44
CA GLU A 182 -14.47 -6.46 -11.50
C GLU A 182 -15.97 -6.14 -11.57
N LYS A 183 -16.83 -7.11 -11.39
CA LYS A 183 -18.29 -6.94 -11.36
C LYS A 183 -18.89 -7.11 -9.97
N VAL A 184 -18.09 -6.98 -8.94
CA VAL A 184 -18.54 -7.19 -7.56
C VAL A 184 -18.36 -5.92 -6.75
N LYS A 185 -19.41 -5.53 -6.03
CA LYS A 185 -19.39 -4.50 -5.00
C LYS A 185 -19.84 -5.12 -3.68
N ILE A 186 -19.11 -4.87 -2.62
CA ILE A 186 -19.58 -5.03 -1.24
C ILE A 186 -19.69 -3.67 -0.57
N GLU A 187 -20.64 -3.53 0.36
CA GLU A 187 -20.80 -2.30 1.12
C GLU A 187 -21.36 -2.60 2.50
N PHE A 188 -20.91 -1.88 3.51
CA PHE A 188 -21.45 -1.93 4.86
C PHE A 188 -21.53 -0.54 5.48
N GLN A 189 -22.45 -0.38 6.42
CA GLN A 189 -22.69 0.86 7.14
C GLN A 189 -21.94 0.88 8.45
N PHE A 190 -21.62 2.09 8.92
CA PHE A 190 -21.11 2.34 10.26
C PHE A 190 -21.73 3.59 10.87
N GLU A 191 -21.77 3.61 12.20
CA GLU A 191 -22.20 4.75 13.02
C GLU A 191 -21.02 5.20 13.88
N ILE A 192 -20.76 6.50 13.94
CA ILE A 192 -19.73 7.09 14.80
C ILE A 192 -20.26 7.16 16.23
N LYS A 193 -19.55 6.54 17.16
CA LYS A 193 -19.85 6.64 18.58
C LYS A 193 -19.38 7.96 19.15
N ARG A 194 -20.22 8.59 19.94
CA ARG A 194 -19.91 9.81 20.70
C ARG A 194 -19.27 9.49 22.05
#